data_b7634c4ed2b1b4e3eef87d2c9b552745
#
_entry.id   b7634c4ed2b1b4e3eef87d2c9b552745
#
_cell.length_a   1.000
_cell.length_b   1.000
_cell.length_c   1.000
_cell.angle_alpha   90.00
_cell.angle_beta   90.00
_cell.angle_gamma   90.00
#
_symmetry.space_group_name_H-M   'P 1'
#
loop_
_entity.id
_entity.type
_entity.pdbx_description
1 polymer ?
#
loop_
_entity_poly.entity_id
_entity_poly.type
_entity_poly.pdbx_seq_one_letter_code
_entity_poly.pdbx_strand_id
1 'polypeptide(L)' 'LPLDMIFIGVDGRISRIAANTKPLSTSLISGGRARYVLEVNAGAARKLGITVGDRVSHPAIGGKAP' A
#
# COMPACT_ATOMS: atom_id res chain seq x y z
N LEU A 1 14.02 -6.36 8.04
CA LEU A 1 12.94 -7.30 7.77
C LEU A 1 12.22 -6.92 6.50
N PRO A 2 11.82 -7.88 5.69
CA PRO A 2 11.07 -7.58 4.49
C PRO A 2 9.68 -7.04 4.82
N LEU A 3 9.18 -6.20 3.92
CA LEU A 3 7.90 -5.53 4.09
C LEU A 3 7.04 -5.70 2.84
N ASP A 4 5.74 -5.63 3.02
CA ASP A 4 4.83 -5.42 1.91
C ASP A 4 4.56 -3.92 1.83
N MET A 5 4.70 -3.36 0.63
CA MET A 5 4.43 -1.96 0.38
C MET A 5 3.12 -1.83 -0.38
N ILE A 6 2.19 -1.14 0.22
CA ILE A 6 0.86 -0.96 -0.34
C ILE A 6 0.74 0.47 -0.83
N PHE A 7 0.67 0.65 -2.14
CA PHE A 7 0.58 1.95 -2.77
C PHE A 7 -0.89 2.33 -2.93
N ILE A 8 -1.24 3.52 -2.45
CA ILE A 8 -2.61 4.01 -2.43
C ILE A 8 -2.70 5.25 -3.29
N GLY A 9 -3.58 5.25 -4.24
CA GLY A 9 -3.78 6.36 -5.16
C GLY A 9 -4.62 7.49 -4.56
N VAL A 10 -4.75 8.56 -5.34
CA VAL A 10 -5.50 9.75 -4.92
C VAL A 10 -6.99 9.46 -4.69
N ASP A 11 -7.49 8.41 -5.28
CA ASP A 11 -8.89 7.98 -5.13
C ASP A 11 -9.11 7.12 -3.88
N GLY A 12 -8.06 6.89 -3.08
CA GLY A 12 -8.15 6.06 -1.89
C GLY A 12 -8.13 4.57 -2.16
N ARG A 13 -7.84 4.17 -3.38
CA ARG A 13 -7.77 2.75 -3.75
C ARG A 13 -6.33 2.30 -3.87
N ILE A 14 -6.12 1.03 -3.58
CA ILE A 14 -4.80 0.42 -3.72
C ILE A 14 -4.49 0.31 -5.22
N SER A 15 -3.39 0.94 -5.62
CA SER A 15 -2.94 0.94 -7.01
C SER A 15 -1.89 -0.13 -7.29
N ARG A 16 -1.15 -0.52 -6.26
CA ARG A 16 -0.10 -1.53 -6.40
C ARG A 16 0.25 -2.11 -5.05
N ILE A 17 0.66 -3.36 -5.03
CA ILE A 17 1.22 -4.01 -3.85
C ILE A 17 2.56 -4.60 -4.27
N ALA A 18 3.63 -4.16 -3.62
CA ALA A 18 4.96 -4.73 -3.80
C ALA A 18 5.24 -5.60 -2.57
N ALA A 19 5.14 -6.90 -2.76
CA ALA A 19 5.24 -7.84 -1.65
C ALA A 19 6.69 -8.23 -1.37
N ASN A 20 6.99 -8.46 -0.11
CA ASN A 20 8.26 -9.02 0.34
C ASN A 20 9.46 -8.19 -0.11
N THR A 21 9.36 -6.87 0.02
CA THR A 21 10.42 -5.96 -0.40
C THR A 21 11.39 -5.68 0.73
N LYS A 22 12.62 -5.34 0.36
CA LYS A 22 13.58 -4.86 1.34
C LYS A 22 13.23 -3.43 1.73
N PRO A 23 13.34 -3.06 3.01
CA PRO A 23 12.95 -1.73 3.46
C PRO A 23 13.62 -0.58 2.71
N LEU A 24 14.87 -0.74 2.32
CA LEU A 24 15.61 0.32 1.62
C LEU A 24 15.31 0.41 0.13
N SER A 25 14.43 -0.42 -0.37
CA SER A 25 14.08 -0.44 -1.79
C SER A 25 12.99 0.57 -2.16
N THR A 26 12.49 1.32 -1.20
CA THR A 26 11.35 2.22 -1.41
C THR A 26 11.56 3.19 -2.56
N SER A 27 12.74 3.78 -2.62
CA SER A 27 13.05 4.77 -3.64
C SER A 27 13.13 4.17 -5.04
N LEU A 28 13.31 2.87 -5.14
CA LEU A 28 13.45 2.18 -6.41
C LEU A 28 12.15 1.56 -6.90
N ILE A 29 11.13 1.53 -6.06
CA ILE A 29 9.86 0.92 -6.39
C ILE A 29 8.89 2.03 -6.76
N SER A 30 8.45 2.01 -8.01
CA SER A 30 7.47 2.98 -8.47
C SER A 30 6.06 2.42 -8.26
N GLY A 31 5.25 3.16 -7.56
CA GLY A 31 3.83 2.90 -7.41
C GLY A 31 2.98 3.65 -8.42
N GLY A 32 3.60 4.25 -9.43
CA GLY A 32 2.91 5.10 -10.39
C GLY A 32 2.43 6.37 -9.72
N ARG A 33 1.13 6.61 -9.71
CA ARG A 33 0.53 7.80 -9.12
C ARG A 33 0.15 7.62 -7.67
N ALA A 34 0.86 6.80 -6.96
CA ALA A 34 0.56 6.59 -5.56
C ALA A 34 0.74 7.89 -4.78
N ARG A 35 -0.20 8.16 -3.92
CA ARG A 35 -0.16 9.31 -3.03
C ARG A 35 0.34 8.92 -1.65
N TYR A 36 0.05 7.69 -1.25
CA TYR A 36 0.47 7.17 0.04
C TYR A 36 1.08 5.79 -0.13
N VAL A 37 2.00 5.47 0.74
CA VAL A 37 2.57 4.13 0.80
C VAL A 37 2.43 3.64 2.24
N LEU A 38 1.78 2.51 2.38
CA LEU A 38 1.63 1.85 3.67
C LEU A 38 2.57 0.65 3.69
N GLU A 39 3.39 0.56 4.73
CA GLU A 39 4.31 -0.56 4.90
C GLU A 39 3.80 -1.46 6.01
N VAL A 40 3.70 -2.74 5.71
CA VAL A 40 3.29 -3.76 6.67
C VAL A 40 4.27 -4.92 6.59
N ASN A 41 4.24 -5.80 7.57
CA ASN A 41 5.10 -6.96 7.57
C ASN A 41 4.87 -7.80 6.31
N ALA A 42 5.95 -8.36 5.78
CA ALA A 42 5.87 -9.21 4.60
C ALA A 42 4.86 -10.33 4.81
N GLY A 43 4.01 -10.52 3.82
CA GLY A 43 2.94 -11.52 3.88
C GLY A 43 1.64 -11.02 4.48
N ALA A 44 1.65 -9.87 5.13
CA ALA A 44 0.43 -9.35 5.77
C ALA A 44 -0.65 -9.00 4.76
N ALA A 45 -0.28 -8.42 3.62
CA ALA A 45 -1.27 -8.08 2.60
C ALA A 45 -2.00 -9.32 2.11
N ARG A 46 -1.25 -10.38 1.82
CA ARG A 46 -1.83 -11.65 1.38
C ARG A 46 -2.69 -12.28 2.47
N LYS A 47 -2.19 -12.29 3.69
CA LYS A 47 -2.89 -12.89 4.82
C LYS A 47 -4.22 -12.21 5.09
N LEU A 48 -4.26 -10.89 4.93
CA LEU A 48 -5.46 -10.10 5.15
C LEU A 48 -6.38 -10.02 3.93
N GLY A 49 -5.97 -10.60 2.81
CA GLY A 49 -6.78 -10.57 1.59
C GLY A 49 -6.84 -9.21 0.92
N ILE A 50 -5.82 -8.39 1.13
CA ILE A 50 -5.74 -7.06 0.53
C ILE A 50 -5.32 -7.21 -0.93
N THR A 51 -6.06 -6.56 -1.83
CA THR A 51 -5.78 -6.62 -3.26
C THR A 51 -5.84 -5.24 -3.91
N VAL A 52 -5.20 -5.14 -5.09
CA VAL A 52 -5.27 -3.93 -5.89
C VAL A 52 -6.74 -3.64 -6.22
N GLY A 53 -7.10 -2.37 -6.11
CA GLY A 53 -8.48 -1.92 -6.31
C GLY A 53 -9.27 -1.79 -5.02
N ASP A 54 -8.80 -2.39 -3.93
CA ASP A 54 -9.47 -2.25 -2.65
C ASP A 54 -9.42 -0.79 -2.18
N ARG A 55 -10.48 -0.37 -1.54
CA ARG A 55 -10.55 0.97 -0.96
C ARG A 55 -9.93 0.96 0.44
N VAL A 56 -9.12 1.97 0.69
CA VAL A 56 -8.54 2.18 2.01
C VAL A 56 -9.25 3.35 2.66
N SER A 57 -9.72 3.14 3.87
CA SER A 57 -10.42 4.18 4.63
C SER A 57 -9.62 4.50 5.88
N HIS A 58 -9.05 5.69 5.93
CA HIS A 58 -8.28 6.16 7.06
C HIS A 58 -8.24 7.68 7.04
N PRO A 59 -8.43 8.36 8.18
CA PRO A 59 -8.41 9.82 8.22
C PRO A 59 -7.15 10.44 7.64
N ALA A 60 -6.00 9.83 7.90
CA ALA A 60 -4.72 10.35 7.40
C ALA A 60 -4.58 10.25 5.87
N ILE A 61 -5.41 9.45 5.23
CA ILE A 61 -5.38 9.26 3.78
C ILE A 61 -6.39 10.19 3.10
N GLY A 62 -7.12 10.97 3.88
CA GLY A 62 -8.10 11.88 3.34
C GLY A 62 -9.37 11.22 2.84
N GLY A 63 -9.42 9.91 2.85
CA GLY A 63 -10.66 9.22 2.62
C GLY A 63 -11.57 9.47 3.81
N LYS A 64 -12.77 9.90 3.55
CA LYS A 64 -13.71 10.03 4.65
C LYS A 64 -14.04 8.65 5.14
N ALA A 65 -14.03 8.50 6.45
CA ALA A 65 -14.51 7.27 7.04
C ALA A 65 -15.94 7.04 6.57
N PRO A 66 -16.25 5.83 6.21
CA PRO A 66 -17.60 5.52 5.81
C PRO A 66 -18.57 5.76 6.94
#